data_68ae4634929be57dbbc07d826ce40f19
#
_entry.id   68ae4634929be57dbbc07d826ce40f19
#
_cell.length_a   1.000
_cell.length_b   1.000
_cell.length_c   1.000
_cell.angle_alpha   90.00
_cell.angle_beta   90.00
_cell.angle_gamma   90.00
#
_symmetry.space_group_name_H-M   'P 1'
#
loop_
_entity.id
_entity.type
_entity.pdbx_description
1 polymer ?
#
loop_
_entity_poly.entity_id
_entity_poly.type
_entity_poly.pdbx_seq_one_letter_code
_entity_poly.pdbx_strand_id
1 'polypeptide(L)' 'MLIKINAIVREEKFEDVKEALNKIGVNGITVSQVMGCGAQKGFTEVIRGTKVDMMMRPKIKFEIVVSSEEWERKTIEAI' A
#
# COMPACT_ATOMS: atom_id res chain seq x y z
N MET A 1 -18.99 13.50 4.04
CA MET A 1 -17.54 13.51 4.21
C MET A 1 -16.93 12.33 3.45
N LEU A 2 -15.87 12.59 2.73
CA LEU A 2 -15.17 11.52 2.02
C LEU A 2 -13.81 11.30 2.66
N ILE A 3 -13.48 10.05 2.86
CA ILE A 3 -12.22 9.68 3.47
C ILE A 3 -11.46 8.83 2.47
N LYS A 4 -10.22 9.19 2.23
CA LYS A 4 -9.37 8.46 1.32
C LYS A 4 -8.37 7.63 2.11
N ILE A 5 -8.31 6.36 1.80
CA ILE A 5 -7.40 5.44 2.45
C ILE A 5 -6.38 4.98 1.43
N ASN A 6 -5.10 5.09 1.77
CA ASN A 6 -4.04 4.59 0.92
C ASN A 6 -3.38 3.41 1.60
N ALA A 7 -3.32 2.30 0.92
CA ALA A 7 -2.68 1.11 1.45
C ALA A 7 -1.70 0.58 0.44
N ILE A 8 -0.46 0.37 0.85
CA ILE A 8 0.56 -0.17 -0.02
C ILE A 8 0.91 -1.56 0.47
N VAL A 9 0.72 -2.53 -0.38
CA VAL A 9 0.93 -3.93 -0.03
C VAL A 9 1.87 -4.59 -1.03
N ARG A 10 2.41 -5.72 -0.65
CA ARG A 10 3.24 -6.50 -1.56
C ARG A 10 2.38 -7.12 -2.64
N GLU A 11 2.97 -7.34 -3.80
CA GLU A 11 2.23 -7.92 -4.92
C GLU A 11 1.57 -9.24 -4.58
N GLU A 12 2.23 -10.07 -3.80
CA GLU A 12 1.69 -11.36 -3.42
C GLU A 12 0.45 -11.28 -2.55
N LYS A 13 0.18 -10.11 -1.98
CA LYS A 13 -1.01 -9.89 -1.16
C LYS A 13 -2.16 -9.27 -1.93
N PHE A 14 -1.95 -8.94 -3.19
CA PHE A 14 -2.94 -8.22 -3.98
C PHE A 14 -4.29 -8.93 -4.00
N GLU A 15 -4.30 -10.22 -4.32
CA GLU A 15 -5.55 -10.95 -4.42
C GLU A 15 -6.27 -11.04 -3.08
N ASP A 16 -5.52 -11.27 -2.02
CA ASP A 16 -6.11 -11.35 -0.68
C ASP A 16 -6.77 -10.04 -0.27
N VAL A 17 -6.09 -8.94 -0.50
CA VAL A 17 -6.62 -7.62 -0.16
C VAL A 17 -7.83 -7.30 -1.03
N LYS A 18 -7.73 -7.58 -2.32
CA LYS A 18 -8.84 -7.33 -3.24
C LYS A 18 -10.09 -8.09 -2.81
N GLU A 19 -9.94 -9.35 -2.46
CA GLU A 19 -11.08 -10.15 -2.02
C GLU A 19 -11.67 -9.65 -0.71
N ALA A 20 -10.81 -9.27 0.22
CA ALA A 20 -11.28 -8.75 1.49
C ALA A 20 -12.08 -7.48 1.31
N LEU A 21 -11.62 -6.59 0.44
CA LEU A 21 -12.33 -5.35 0.17
C LEU A 21 -13.65 -5.60 -0.55
N ASN A 22 -13.67 -6.56 -1.46
CA ASN A 22 -14.92 -6.93 -2.13
C ASN A 22 -15.95 -7.48 -1.15
N LYS A 23 -15.51 -8.25 -0.19
CA LYS A 23 -16.43 -8.83 0.79
C LYS A 23 -17.15 -7.80 1.61
N ILE A 24 -16.48 -6.73 1.96
CA ILE A 24 -17.12 -5.70 2.75
C ILE A 24 -17.88 -4.68 1.90
N GLY A 25 -17.80 -4.81 0.58
CA GLY A 25 -18.61 -3.98 -0.28
C GLY A 25 -18.08 -2.60 -0.58
N VAL A 26 -16.78 -2.42 -0.53
CA VAL A 26 -16.18 -1.14 -0.87
C VAL A 26 -16.24 -0.93 -2.37
N ASN A 27 -16.67 0.23 -2.80
CA ASN A 27 -16.87 0.54 -4.21
C ASN A 27 -15.82 1.43 -4.84
N GLY A 28 -15.28 2.37 -4.11
CA GLY A 28 -14.35 3.33 -4.70
C GLY A 28 -12.90 2.89 -4.56
N ILE A 29 -12.49 1.93 -5.36
CA ILE A 29 -11.13 1.40 -5.28
C ILE A 29 -10.36 1.71 -6.55
N THR A 30 -9.19 2.30 -6.40
CA THR A 30 -8.25 2.50 -7.49
C THR A 30 -6.98 1.75 -7.13
N VAL A 31 -6.47 1.01 -8.09
CA VAL A 31 -5.27 0.21 -7.88
C VAL A 31 -4.20 0.67 -8.83
N SER A 32 -3.00 0.86 -8.31
CA SER A 32 -1.86 1.19 -9.15
C SER A 32 -0.64 0.42 -8.68
N GLN A 33 0.26 0.19 -9.60
CA GLN A 33 1.51 -0.46 -9.27
C GLN A 33 2.54 0.62 -8.96
N VAL A 34 3.24 0.46 -7.84
CA VAL A 34 4.23 1.43 -7.43
C VAL A 34 5.52 0.69 -7.09
N MET A 35 6.60 1.43 -7.05
CA MET A 35 7.88 0.86 -6.72
C MET A 35 8.29 1.36 -5.35
N GLY A 36 8.41 0.45 -4.41
CA GLY A 36 8.87 0.81 -3.08
C GLY A 36 10.38 0.80 -3.04
N CYS A 37 10.95 1.86 -2.52
CA CYS A 37 12.39 1.99 -2.40
C CYS A 37 12.78 2.15 -0.96
N GLY A 38 13.84 1.48 -0.56
CA GLY A 38 14.35 1.64 0.78
C GLY A 38 15.80 1.20 0.84
N ALA A 39 16.54 1.79 1.74
CA ALA A 39 17.91 1.38 1.95
C ALA A 39 17.92 0.00 2.60
N GLN A 40 18.82 -0.85 2.15
CA GLN A 40 18.91 -2.14 2.74
C GLN A 40 19.48 -2.03 4.13
N LYS A 41 18.89 -2.76 5.04
CA LYS A 41 19.36 -2.75 6.40
C LYS A 41 20.76 -3.30 6.45
N GLY A 42 21.63 -2.61 7.12
CA GLY A 42 23.02 -2.97 7.17
C GLY A 42 23.91 -2.10 6.32
N PHE A 43 23.33 -1.45 5.35
CA PHE A 43 24.08 -0.48 4.57
C PHE A 43 23.87 0.86 5.20
N THR A 44 24.68 1.16 6.11
CA THR A 44 24.50 2.37 6.86
C THR A 44 25.16 3.54 6.22
N GLU A 45 26.10 3.28 5.39
CA GLU A 45 26.87 4.36 4.88
C GLU A 45 26.32 4.85 3.63
N VAL A 46 25.81 5.99 3.69
CA VAL A 46 25.58 6.72 2.50
C VAL A 46 26.82 7.51 2.25
N ILE A 47 27.77 6.88 1.75
CA ILE A 47 29.00 7.55 1.55
C ILE A 47 28.88 8.43 0.37
N ARG A 48 29.30 9.64 0.50
CA ARG A 48 29.16 10.60 -0.53
C ARG A 48 29.65 10.14 -1.83
N GLY A 49 28.83 10.22 -2.81
CA GLY A 49 29.17 9.83 -4.14
C GLY A 49 29.25 8.33 -4.33
N THR A 50 29.01 7.57 -3.32
CA THR A 50 29.02 6.14 -3.38
C THR A 50 27.61 5.64 -3.51
N LYS A 51 27.45 4.55 -4.20
CA LYS A 51 26.14 3.96 -4.31
C LYS A 51 25.65 3.41 -3.00
N VAL A 52 24.41 3.68 -2.72
CA VAL A 52 23.72 3.02 -1.64
C VAL A 52 22.88 1.94 -2.28
N ASP A 53 22.97 0.74 -1.77
CA ASP A 53 22.12 -0.32 -2.28
C ASP A 53 20.71 -0.09 -1.83
N MET A 54 19.89 0.23 -2.79
CA MET A 54 18.48 0.46 -2.54
C MET A 54 17.71 -0.76 -2.97
N MET A 55 16.85 -1.21 -2.09
CA MET A 55 15.94 -2.28 -2.43
C MET A 55 14.74 -1.67 -3.12
N MET A 56 14.55 -2.03 -4.37
CA MET A 56 13.40 -1.56 -5.13
C MET A 56 12.51 -2.75 -5.42
N ARG A 57 11.33 -2.72 -4.85
CA ARG A 57 10.39 -3.83 -5.02
C ARG A 57 9.06 -3.32 -5.50
N PRO A 58 8.46 -3.99 -6.47
CA PRO A 58 7.12 -3.59 -6.92
C PRO A 58 6.11 -3.85 -5.82
N LYS A 59 5.21 -2.91 -5.66
CA LYS A 59 4.15 -3.01 -4.68
C LYS A 59 2.87 -2.52 -5.31
N ILE A 60 1.76 -2.86 -4.68
CA ILE A 60 0.46 -2.44 -5.15
C ILE A 60 -0.10 -1.40 -4.19
N LYS A 61 -0.54 -0.30 -4.74
CA LYS A 61 -1.16 0.75 -3.96
C LYS A 61 -2.66 0.71 -4.18
N PHE A 62 -3.39 0.57 -3.10
CA PHE A 62 -4.84 0.67 -3.14
C PHE A 62 -5.23 2.05 -2.65
N GLU A 63 -6.03 2.74 -3.43
CA GLU A 63 -6.61 4.00 -3.01
C GLU A 63 -8.11 3.77 -2.88
N ILE A 64 -8.61 3.93 -1.68
CA ILE A 64 -10.00 3.59 -1.37
C ILE A 64 -10.68 4.82 -0.82
N VAL A 65 -11.83 5.15 -1.39
CA VAL A 65 -12.61 6.29 -0.92
C VAL A 65 -13.84 5.75 -0.23
N VAL A 66 -14.04 6.15 1.00
CA VAL A 66 -15.19 5.73 1.77
C VAL A 66 -15.93 6.97 2.28
N SER A 67 -17.18 6.78 2.67
CA SER A 67 -18.05 7.91 2.99
C SER A 67 -18.22 8.17 4.49
N SER A 68 -17.65 7.34 5.34
CA SER A 68 -17.80 7.52 6.77
C SER A 68 -16.65 6.89 7.53
N GLU A 69 -16.50 7.27 8.78
CA GLU A 69 -15.50 6.70 9.65
C GLU A 69 -15.74 5.21 9.91
N GLU A 70 -16.99 4.82 9.92
CA GLU A 70 -17.34 3.42 10.09
C GLU A 70 -16.78 2.59 8.93
N TRP A 71 -16.97 3.08 7.72
CA TRP A 71 -16.42 2.42 6.55
C TRP A 71 -14.91 2.42 6.56
N GLU A 72 -14.31 3.52 7.03
CA GLU A 72 -12.87 3.60 7.15
C GLU A 72 -12.34 2.49 8.06
N ARG A 73 -12.98 2.30 9.20
CA ARG A 73 -12.57 1.26 10.14
C ARG A 73 -12.69 -0.13 9.53
N LYS A 74 -13.82 -0.40 8.89
CA LYS A 74 -14.04 -1.69 8.24
C LYS A 74 -12.99 -1.97 7.17
N THR A 75 -12.65 -0.95 6.40
CA THR A 75 -11.67 -1.09 5.35
C THR A 75 -10.29 -1.38 5.89
N ILE A 76 -9.89 -0.65 6.91
CA ILE A 76 -8.58 -0.84 7.52
C ILE A 76 -8.47 -2.22 8.14
N GLU A 77 -9.50 -2.69 8.78
CA GLU A 77 -9.51 -4.02 9.36
C GLU A 77 -9.44 -5.12 8.32
N ALA A 78 -10.02 -4.89 7.15
CA ALA A 78 -10.00 -5.87 6.08
C ALA A 78 -8.62 -6.02 5.45
N ILE A 79 -7.84 -4.98 5.49
CA ILE A 79 -6.49 -5.00 4.95
C ILE A 79 -5.53 -5.54 6.00
#